data_69e30f1b52c6e01cb31c33241c0413bb
#
_entry.id   69e30f1b52c6e01cb31c33241c0413bb
#
_cell.length_a   1.000
_cell.length_b   1.000
_cell.length_c   1.000
_cell.angle_alpha   90.00
_cell.angle_beta   90.00
_cell.angle_gamma   90.00
#
_symmetry.space_group_name_H-M   'P 1'
#
loop_
_entity.id
_entity.type
_entity.pdbx_description
1 polymer ?
#
loop_
_entity_poly.entity_id
_entity_poly.type
_entity_poly.pdbx_seq_one_letter_code
_entity_poly.pdbx_strand_id
1 'polypeptide(L)'
;MFTRISRTMPAPKLRGSELMDLSILLLVGVFALLLLSNVPISISIGLATLATMLVTIDATPAMTTMAQRMAGGINGFALLAIPFFILSGILMGHGGIAKRLIDFAKSLLGALPGGLALVNIISSTLFGAISGSAVAATSAIGGFMIPAMKKEGYDPAFSAATSVTASTTGMLIPPSNILIIYSLASGGVSIAALFIAGYVPGLLVAFALMIVCSIYAKRNNYPVGERSTLGEIVRTGLAAVPALFLIFLVIGGILGGIFTATEAGAIAVLYALLLSVGIYREVKPADLPKILLKSAETTAVVMLLIAASSAMSWIMSYTNIPQDLSALMLSLSD
;
A
#
# COMPACT_ATOMS: atom_id res chain seq x y z
N MET A 1 32.24 57.08 -25.43
CA MET A 1 30.87 56.71 -25.05
C MET A 1 30.96 55.38 -24.33
N PHE A 2 30.74 55.38 -23.02
CA PHE A 2 31.11 54.28 -22.10
C PHE A 2 30.13 53.10 -22.19
N THR A 3 30.61 51.95 -22.58
CA THR A 3 29.89 50.67 -22.40
C THR A 3 30.34 50.02 -21.10
N ARG A 4 29.51 50.15 -20.05
CA ARG A 4 29.68 49.51 -18.76
C ARG A 4 29.41 47.99 -18.93
N ILE A 5 30.47 47.20 -18.96
CA ILE A 5 30.39 45.75 -18.78
C ILE A 5 30.12 45.50 -17.30
N SER A 6 28.87 45.16 -16.96
CA SER A 6 28.53 44.67 -15.64
C SER A 6 29.11 43.24 -15.54
N ARG A 7 30.28 43.12 -14.89
CA ARG A 7 30.78 41.84 -14.39
C ARG A 7 29.84 41.38 -13.29
N THR A 8 28.93 40.48 -13.60
CA THR A 8 28.31 39.66 -12.62
C THR A 8 29.39 38.78 -11.96
N MET A 9 29.70 39.05 -10.69
CA MET A 9 30.58 38.15 -9.92
C MET A 9 30.01 36.76 -9.94
N PRO A 10 30.80 35.71 -10.29
CA PRO A 10 30.35 34.35 -10.14
C PRO A 10 30.09 34.12 -8.64
N ALA A 11 28.89 33.56 -8.33
CA ALA A 11 28.56 33.17 -6.97
C ALA A 11 29.67 32.25 -6.42
N PRO A 12 30.00 32.35 -5.13
CA PRO A 12 31.03 31.52 -4.50
C PRO A 12 30.64 30.05 -4.72
N LYS A 13 31.47 29.26 -5.39
CA LYS A 13 31.34 27.82 -5.48
C LYS A 13 31.58 27.27 -4.08
N LEU A 14 30.51 26.85 -3.41
CA LEU A 14 30.58 26.13 -2.15
C LEU A 14 31.52 24.91 -2.31
N ARG A 15 32.30 24.58 -1.29
CA ARG A 15 33.12 23.36 -1.28
C ARG A 15 32.20 22.14 -1.39
N GLY A 16 32.69 21.06 -1.98
CA GLY A 16 31.87 19.87 -2.24
C GLY A 16 31.13 19.33 -1.01
N SER A 17 31.75 19.39 0.17
CA SER A 17 31.12 19.01 1.46
C SER A 17 29.99 19.97 1.87
N GLU A 18 30.15 21.27 1.69
CA GLU A 18 29.13 22.27 2.05
C GLU A 18 27.89 22.18 1.12
N LEU A 19 28.10 21.85 -0.17
CA LEU A 19 27.00 21.61 -1.11
C LEU A 19 26.22 20.33 -0.76
N MET A 20 26.91 19.31 -0.31
CA MET A 20 26.33 18.06 0.11
C MET A 20 25.47 18.23 1.36
N ASP A 21 26.00 18.88 2.40
CA ASP A 21 25.26 19.18 3.64
C ASP A 21 24.02 20.03 3.35
N LEU A 22 24.14 21.02 2.45
CA LEU A 22 23.02 21.85 2.04
C LEU A 22 21.97 21.05 1.25
N SER A 23 22.39 20.13 0.39
CA SER A 23 21.46 19.27 -0.38
C SER A 23 20.66 18.34 0.51
N ILE A 24 21.29 17.73 1.52
CA ILE A 24 20.61 16.87 2.50
C ILE A 24 19.63 17.71 3.33
N LEU A 25 20.08 18.85 3.83
CA LEU A 25 19.24 19.73 4.63
C LEU A 25 18.04 20.25 3.87
N LEU A 26 18.20 20.61 2.59
CA LEU A 26 17.10 21.04 1.73
C LEU A 26 16.14 19.88 1.44
N LEU A 27 16.65 18.70 1.06
CA LEU A 27 15.80 17.55 0.74
C LEU A 27 14.95 17.15 1.94
N VAL A 28 15.59 16.94 3.09
CA VAL A 28 14.90 16.50 4.31
C VAL A 28 14.09 17.65 4.94
N GLY A 29 14.64 18.84 5.00
CA GLY A 29 14.00 20.00 5.62
C GLY A 29 12.74 20.46 4.87
N VAL A 30 12.82 20.62 3.54
CA VAL A 30 11.66 20.97 2.72
C VAL A 30 10.61 19.86 2.75
N PHE A 31 11.03 18.59 2.66
CA PHE A 31 10.12 17.45 2.77
C PHE A 31 9.38 17.44 4.12
N ALA A 32 10.10 17.56 5.23
CA ALA A 32 9.51 17.57 6.56
C ALA A 32 8.57 18.78 6.76
N LEU A 33 8.99 19.97 6.33
CA LEU A 33 8.18 21.18 6.41
C LEU A 33 6.85 21.05 5.65
N LEU A 34 6.89 20.52 4.43
CA LEU A 34 5.69 20.31 3.62
C LEU A 34 4.77 19.23 4.23
N LEU A 35 5.33 18.15 4.78
CA LEU A 35 4.55 17.14 5.50
C LEU A 35 3.87 17.72 6.75
N LEU A 36 4.59 18.50 7.55
CA LEU A 36 4.03 19.19 8.73
C LEU A 36 2.96 20.20 8.35
N SER A 37 3.05 20.76 7.13
CA SER A 37 2.04 21.65 6.55
C SER A 37 0.84 20.91 5.92
N ASN A 38 0.75 19.58 6.14
CA ASN A 38 -0.32 18.72 5.61
C ASN A 38 -0.40 18.68 4.06
N VAL A 39 0.72 18.91 3.37
CA VAL A 39 0.82 18.75 1.91
C VAL A 39 0.90 17.25 1.57
N PRO A 40 0.19 16.76 0.52
CA PRO A 40 0.26 15.37 0.10
C PRO A 40 1.69 14.90 -0.13
N ILE A 41 2.02 13.68 0.34
CA ILE A 41 3.39 13.14 0.35
C ILE A 41 4.05 13.11 -1.04
N SER A 42 3.29 12.81 -2.10
CA SER A 42 3.80 12.81 -3.48
C SER A 42 4.25 14.20 -3.94
N ILE A 43 3.51 15.23 -3.57
CA ILE A 43 3.84 16.64 -3.85
C ILE A 43 5.03 17.08 -2.99
N SER A 44 5.07 16.69 -1.72
CA SER A 44 6.17 17.00 -0.79
C SER A 44 7.49 16.40 -1.29
N ILE A 45 7.49 15.14 -1.76
CA ILE A 45 8.65 14.51 -2.37
C ILE A 45 9.07 15.28 -3.63
N GLY A 46 8.14 15.58 -4.52
CA GLY A 46 8.41 16.26 -5.78
C GLY A 46 9.02 17.65 -5.57
N LEU A 47 8.43 18.46 -4.69
CA LEU A 47 8.90 19.81 -4.39
C LEU A 47 10.24 19.82 -3.66
N ALA A 48 10.46 18.93 -2.69
CA ALA A 48 11.73 18.78 -2.01
C ALA A 48 12.84 18.38 -2.99
N THR A 49 12.55 17.43 -3.88
CA THR A 49 13.46 16.99 -4.95
C THR A 49 13.81 18.15 -5.88
N LEU A 50 12.80 18.89 -6.35
CA LEU A 50 13.03 20.02 -7.26
C LEU A 50 13.84 21.12 -6.58
N ALA A 51 13.53 21.47 -5.33
CA ALA A 51 14.27 22.46 -4.56
C ALA A 51 15.76 22.07 -4.43
N THR A 52 16.04 20.80 -4.15
CA THR A 52 17.41 20.28 -4.06
C THR A 52 18.11 20.32 -5.43
N MET A 53 17.43 19.93 -6.52
CA MET A 53 17.98 19.98 -7.86
C MET A 53 18.35 21.42 -8.27
N LEU A 54 17.49 22.41 -7.99
CA LEU A 54 17.71 23.81 -8.35
C LEU A 54 18.90 24.46 -7.63
N VAL A 55 19.32 23.93 -6.48
CA VAL A 55 20.53 24.38 -5.78
C VAL A 55 21.77 23.63 -6.24
N THR A 56 21.61 22.39 -6.70
CA THR A 56 22.73 21.51 -7.07
C THR A 56 23.16 21.69 -8.52
N ILE A 57 22.19 21.93 -9.43
CA ILE A 57 22.43 22.09 -10.87
C ILE A 57 21.64 23.29 -11.41
N ASP A 58 22.03 23.76 -12.62
CA ASP A 58 21.35 24.88 -13.27
C ASP A 58 19.85 24.59 -13.49
N ALA A 59 19.02 25.64 -13.48
CA ALA A 59 17.57 25.53 -13.52
C ALA A 59 17.03 24.76 -14.75
N THR A 60 17.58 24.99 -15.95
CA THR A 60 17.11 24.31 -17.16
C THR A 60 17.40 22.81 -17.13
N PRO A 61 18.62 22.32 -16.83
CA PRO A 61 18.89 20.90 -16.60
C PRO A 61 18.07 20.31 -15.45
N ALA A 62 17.85 21.05 -14.34
CA ALA A 62 17.05 20.58 -13.21
C ALA A 62 15.61 20.24 -13.62
N MET A 63 14.93 21.17 -14.28
CA MET A 63 13.56 20.99 -14.75
C MET A 63 13.45 19.86 -15.78
N THR A 64 14.37 19.81 -16.74
CA THR A 64 14.39 18.77 -17.77
C THR A 64 14.63 17.38 -17.15
N THR A 65 15.62 17.27 -16.26
CA THR A 65 15.93 16.00 -15.57
C THR A 65 14.76 15.56 -14.68
N MET A 66 14.16 16.49 -13.94
CA MET A 66 12.97 16.19 -13.14
C MET A 66 11.86 15.59 -13.99
N ALA A 67 11.49 16.23 -15.09
CA ALA A 67 10.44 15.76 -16.00
C ALA A 67 10.79 14.38 -16.60
N GLN A 68 12.03 14.19 -17.07
CA GLN A 68 12.48 12.91 -17.64
C GLN A 68 12.49 11.78 -16.63
N ARG A 69 12.96 12.03 -15.38
CA ARG A 69 12.99 11.01 -14.32
C ARG A 69 11.59 10.65 -13.85
N MET A 70 10.69 11.63 -13.71
CA MET A 70 9.29 11.37 -13.40
C MET A 70 8.61 10.55 -14.49
N ALA A 71 8.75 10.94 -15.77
CA ALA A 71 8.16 10.21 -16.87
C ALA A 71 8.75 8.79 -17.02
N GLY A 72 10.08 8.66 -16.93
CA GLY A 72 10.76 7.36 -16.99
C GLY A 72 10.41 6.44 -15.84
N GLY A 73 10.20 7.00 -14.64
CA GLY A 73 9.85 6.25 -13.43
C GLY A 73 8.48 5.54 -13.50
N ILE A 74 7.57 6.02 -14.35
CA ILE A 74 6.24 5.43 -14.53
C ILE A 74 6.07 4.66 -15.85
N ASN A 75 7.11 4.53 -16.64
CA ASN A 75 7.05 3.88 -17.97
C ASN A 75 7.28 2.35 -17.91
N GLY A 76 7.25 1.74 -16.74
CA GLY A 76 7.44 0.29 -16.58
C GLY A 76 6.17 -0.49 -16.87
N PHE A 77 6.23 -1.51 -17.77
CA PHE A 77 5.07 -2.37 -18.08
C PHE A 77 4.48 -3.05 -16.83
N ALA A 78 5.34 -3.46 -15.89
CA ALA A 78 4.90 -4.09 -14.64
C ALA A 78 4.07 -3.15 -13.74
N LEU A 79 4.18 -1.82 -13.89
CA LEU A 79 3.37 -0.84 -13.18
C LEU A 79 1.88 -0.89 -13.56
N LEU A 80 1.55 -1.41 -14.75
CA LEU A 80 0.15 -1.60 -15.16
C LEU A 80 -0.59 -2.61 -14.25
N ALA A 81 0.12 -3.46 -13.52
CA ALA A 81 -0.50 -4.33 -12.52
C ALA A 81 -1.19 -3.52 -11.41
N ILE A 82 -0.63 -2.37 -11.02
CA ILE A 82 -1.13 -1.54 -9.91
C ILE A 82 -2.57 -1.04 -10.14
N PRO A 83 -2.90 -0.35 -11.26
CA PRO A 83 -4.27 0.07 -11.54
C PRO A 83 -5.26 -1.10 -11.60
N PHE A 84 -4.86 -2.25 -12.13
CA PHE A 84 -5.71 -3.43 -12.17
C PHE A 84 -6.00 -3.99 -10.76
N PHE A 85 -5.00 -4.13 -9.91
CA PHE A 85 -5.22 -4.58 -8.54
C PHE A 85 -5.99 -3.56 -7.71
N ILE A 86 -5.77 -2.25 -7.90
CA ILE A 86 -6.57 -1.20 -7.25
C ILE A 86 -8.04 -1.31 -7.67
N LEU A 87 -8.31 -1.44 -8.97
CA LEU A 87 -9.67 -1.57 -9.48
C LEU A 87 -10.35 -2.84 -8.98
N SER A 88 -9.65 -3.99 -9.02
CA SER A 88 -10.19 -5.25 -8.50
C SER A 88 -10.52 -5.15 -7.01
N GLY A 89 -9.63 -4.53 -6.21
CA GLY A 89 -9.85 -4.32 -4.78
C GLY A 89 -11.05 -3.42 -4.47
N ILE A 90 -11.25 -2.35 -5.24
CA ILE A 90 -12.41 -1.46 -5.08
C ILE A 90 -13.71 -2.17 -5.48
N LEU A 91 -13.70 -2.90 -6.61
CA LEU A 91 -14.84 -3.71 -7.05
C LEU A 91 -15.25 -4.72 -5.97
N MET A 92 -14.28 -5.41 -5.37
CA MET A 92 -14.53 -6.39 -4.32
C MET A 92 -15.01 -5.76 -3.01
N GLY A 93 -14.53 -4.58 -2.68
CA GLY A 93 -14.99 -3.81 -1.51
C GLY A 93 -16.48 -3.46 -1.61
N HIS A 94 -16.95 -3.07 -2.79
CA HIS A 94 -18.37 -2.76 -3.06
C HIS A 94 -19.20 -4.00 -3.39
N GLY A 95 -18.56 -5.07 -3.87
CA GLY A 95 -19.20 -6.29 -4.37
C GLY A 95 -19.64 -7.30 -3.32
N GLY A 96 -19.72 -6.92 -2.04
CA GLY A 96 -20.19 -7.78 -0.95
C GLY A 96 -19.21 -8.92 -0.57
N ILE A 97 -18.00 -8.93 -1.11
CA ILE A 97 -16.97 -9.93 -0.81
C ILE A 97 -16.49 -9.79 0.63
N ALA A 98 -16.28 -8.54 1.10
CA ALA A 98 -15.86 -8.26 2.45
C ALA A 98 -16.81 -8.90 3.49
N LYS A 99 -18.12 -8.76 3.28
CA LYS A 99 -19.14 -9.35 4.15
C LYS A 99 -19.03 -10.88 4.21
N ARG A 100 -18.85 -11.54 3.07
CA ARG A 100 -18.74 -13.02 3.00
C ARG A 100 -17.48 -13.53 3.70
N LEU A 101 -16.37 -12.81 3.59
CA LEU A 101 -15.14 -13.14 4.31
C LEU A 101 -15.32 -12.95 5.84
N ILE A 102 -16.01 -11.88 6.25
CA ILE A 102 -16.33 -11.64 7.67
C ILE A 102 -17.22 -12.76 8.21
N ASP A 103 -18.30 -13.12 7.49
CA ASP A 103 -19.24 -14.16 7.92
C ASP A 103 -18.53 -15.52 8.05
N PHE A 104 -17.66 -15.86 7.10
CA PHE A 104 -16.85 -17.07 7.17
C PHE A 104 -15.85 -17.03 8.34
N ALA A 105 -15.09 -15.96 8.51
CA ALA A 105 -14.17 -15.81 9.63
C ALA A 105 -14.91 -15.85 10.98
N LYS A 106 -16.12 -15.26 11.07
CA LYS A 106 -16.95 -15.28 12.26
C LYS A 106 -17.41 -16.70 12.60
N SER A 107 -17.79 -17.50 11.60
CA SER A 107 -18.18 -18.89 11.82
C SER A 107 -17.04 -19.77 12.37
N LEU A 108 -15.79 -19.43 12.05
CA LEU A 108 -14.61 -20.16 12.54
C LEU A 108 -14.11 -19.68 13.89
N LEU A 109 -14.07 -18.39 14.12
CA LEU A 109 -13.33 -17.77 15.23
C LEU A 109 -14.22 -17.01 16.21
N GLY A 110 -15.50 -16.81 15.89
CA GLY A 110 -16.41 -16.00 16.70
C GLY A 110 -16.58 -16.49 18.13
N ALA A 111 -16.48 -17.79 18.36
CA ALA A 111 -16.61 -18.42 19.68
C ALA A 111 -15.31 -18.42 20.53
N LEU A 112 -14.23 -17.84 20.04
CA LEU A 112 -12.98 -17.73 20.77
C LEU A 112 -12.96 -16.45 21.65
N PRO A 113 -12.16 -16.41 22.72
CA PRO A 113 -11.96 -15.19 23.49
C PRO A 113 -11.43 -14.06 22.61
N GLY A 114 -12.14 -12.93 22.54
CA GLY A 114 -11.83 -11.87 21.60
C GLY A 114 -12.27 -12.15 20.16
N GLY A 115 -13.24 -13.05 19.97
CA GLY A 115 -13.65 -13.58 18.66
C GLY A 115 -13.84 -12.53 17.59
N LEU A 116 -14.50 -11.40 17.88
CA LEU A 116 -14.68 -10.33 16.90
C LEU A 116 -13.36 -9.64 16.51
N ALA A 117 -12.40 -9.51 17.43
CA ALA A 117 -11.08 -8.99 17.09
C ALA A 117 -10.31 -9.96 16.17
N LEU A 118 -10.40 -11.27 16.44
CA LEU A 118 -9.82 -12.31 15.60
C LEU A 118 -10.46 -12.36 14.21
N VAL A 119 -11.78 -12.24 14.14
CA VAL A 119 -12.54 -12.13 12.89
C VAL A 119 -12.08 -10.92 12.09
N ASN A 120 -11.91 -9.77 12.75
CA ASN A 120 -11.41 -8.56 12.13
C ASN A 120 -10.00 -8.77 11.54
N ILE A 121 -9.08 -9.39 12.28
CA ILE A 121 -7.71 -9.66 11.81
C ILE A 121 -7.73 -10.57 10.59
N ILE A 122 -8.39 -11.73 10.66
CA ILE A 122 -8.42 -12.67 9.55
C ILE A 122 -9.13 -12.09 8.32
N SER A 123 -10.27 -11.42 8.50
CA SER A 123 -11.01 -10.81 7.39
C SER A 123 -10.19 -9.68 6.74
N SER A 124 -9.52 -8.84 7.55
CA SER A 124 -8.64 -7.79 7.04
C SER A 124 -7.44 -8.36 6.30
N THR A 125 -6.85 -9.44 6.82
CA THR A 125 -5.74 -10.14 6.17
C THR A 125 -6.15 -10.74 4.83
N LEU A 126 -7.25 -11.46 4.78
CA LEU A 126 -7.77 -12.08 3.55
C LEU A 126 -8.18 -11.02 2.53
N PHE A 127 -8.94 -10.01 2.97
CA PHE A 127 -9.38 -8.93 2.08
C PHE A 127 -8.20 -8.07 1.60
N GLY A 128 -7.26 -7.79 2.50
CA GLY A 128 -6.05 -7.04 2.17
C GLY A 128 -5.17 -7.78 1.16
N ALA A 129 -5.01 -9.10 1.32
CA ALA A 129 -4.32 -9.95 0.34
C ALA A 129 -4.97 -9.90 -1.05
N ILE A 130 -6.30 -9.76 -1.13
CA ILE A 130 -7.01 -9.65 -2.41
C ILE A 130 -6.91 -8.24 -2.99
N SER A 131 -7.11 -7.20 -2.16
CA SER A 131 -7.14 -5.80 -2.60
C SER A 131 -5.75 -5.17 -2.75
N GLY A 132 -4.74 -5.75 -2.12
CA GLY A 132 -3.37 -5.21 -2.08
C GLY A 132 -3.24 -3.84 -1.40
N SER A 133 -4.25 -3.43 -0.61
CA SER A 133 -4.33 -2.08 -0.02
C SER A 133 -4.84 -2.11 1.42
N ALA A 134 -4.01 -1.65 2.36
CA ALA A 134 -4.43 -1.50 3.77
C ALA A 134 -5.57 -0.49 3.93
N VAL A 135 -5.57 0.60 3.16
CA VAL A 135 -6.64 1.60 3.21
C VAL A 135 -7.96 1.00 2.76
N ALA A 136 -7.96 0.21 1.68
CA ALA A 136 -9.16 -0.48 1.21
C ALA A 136 -9.64 -1.52 2.24
N ALA A 137 -8.72 -2.28 2.84
CA ALA A 137 -9.05 -3.26 3.88
C ALA A 137 -9.61 -2.59 5.13
N THR A 138 -8.99 -1.50 5.61
CA THR A 138 -9.49 -0.73 6.76
C THR A 138 -10.88 -0.17 6.49
N SER A 139 -11.12 0.36 5.30
CA SER A 139 -12.42 0.93 4.93
C SER A 139 -13.49 -0.16 4.80
N ALA A 140 -13.21 -1.24 4.08
CA ALA A 140 -14.18 -2.29 3.80
C ALA A 140 -14.45 -3.16 5.03
N ILE A 141 -13.40 -3.69 5.68
CA ILE A 141 -13.58 -4.57 6.85
C ILE A 141 -13.83 -3.76 8.11
N GLY A 142 -13.03 -2.70 8.37
CA GLY A 142 -13.19 -1.85 9.54
C GLY A 142 -14.54 -1.13 9.56
N GLY A 143 -15.08 -0.75 8.40
CA GLY A 143 -16.41 -0.18 8.27
C GLY A 143 -17.52 -1.07 8.82
N PHE A 144 -17.39 -2.40 8.73
CA PHE A 144 -18.31 -3.37 9.30
C PHE A 144 -17.91 -3.78 10.73
N MET A 145 -16.62 -4.05 10.96
CA MET A 145 -16.15 -4.64 12.21
C MET A 145 -16.09 -3.65 13.35
N ILE A 146 -15.69 -2.38 13.14
CA ILE A 146 -15.62 -1.39 14.23
C ILE A 146 -17.00 -1.17 14.86
N PRO A 147 -18.08 -0.89 14.08
CA PRO A 147 -19.42 -0.78 14.67
C PRO A 147 -19.90 -2.08 15.34
N ALA A 148 -19.61 -3.25 14.76
CA ALA A 148 -19.98 -4.54 15.33
C ALA A 148 -19.28 -4.79 16.68
N MET A 149 -17.96 -4.56 16.75
CA MET A 149 -17.19 -4.67 17.99
C MET A 149 -17.69 -3.72 19.07
N LYS A 150 -17.96 -2.45 18.71
CA LYS A 150 -18.52 -1.46 19.64
C LYS A 150 -19.88 -1.88 20.19
N LYS A 151 -20.75 -2.44 19.34
CA LYS A 151 -22.07 -2.93 19.75
C LYS A 151 -21.97 -4.09 20.77
N GLU A 152 -20.96 -4.93 20.65
CA GLU A 152 -20.66 -6.05 21.56
C GLU A 152 -19.84 -5.62 22.78
N GLY A 153 -19.68 -4.30 23.01
CA GLY A 153 -19.03 -3.78 24.23
C GLY A 153 -17.50 -3.70 24.17
N TYR A 154 -16.89 -3.85 23.00
CA TYR A 154 -15.46 -3.62 22.85
C TYR A 154 -15.14 -2.11 22.92
N ASP A 155 -14.00 -1.78 23.51
CA ASP A 155 -13.50 -0.41 23.54
C ASP A 155 -13.33 0.16 22.12
N PRO A 156 -13.82 1.39 21.87
CA PRO A 156 -13.74 2.00 20.53
C PRO A 156 -12.32 2.19 20.02
N ALA A 157 -11.38 2.56 20.88
CA ALA A 157 -9.98 2.77 20.49
C ALA A 157 -9.30 1.44 20.15
N PHE A 158 -9.57 0.38 20.95
CA PHE A 158 -9.12 -0.97 20.66
C PHE A 158 -9.68 -1.49 19.33
N SER A 159 -10.98 -1.26 19.08
CA SER A 159 -11.63 -1.69 17.83
C SER A 159 -11.02 -1.02 16.59
N ALA A 160 -10.77 0.29 16.68
CA ALA A 160 -10.12 1.05 15.62
C ALA A 160 -8.66 0.62 15.42
N ALA A 161 -7.89 0.51 16.53
CA ALA A 161 -6.49 0.08 16.48
C ALA A 161 -6.34 -1.32 15.87
N THR A 162 -7.19 -2.28 16.27
CA THR A 162 -7.21 -3.63 15.70
C THR A 162 -7.46 -3.60 14.20
N SER A 163 -8.46 -2.82 13.73
CA SER A 163 -8.78 -2.73 12.31
C SER A 163 -7.65 -2.14 11.49
N VAL A 164 -7.03 -1.04 11.95
CA VAL A 164 -5.91 -0.38 11.25
C VAL A 164 -4.70 -1.30 11.20
N THR A 165 -4.32 -1.89 12.34
CA THR A 165 -3.14 -2.75 12.43
C THR A 165 -3.34 -4.05 11.64
N ALA A 166 -4.53 -4.66 11.72
CA ALA A 166 -4.84 -5.87 10.95
C ALA A 166 -4.78 -5.64 9.44
N SER A 167 -5.20 -4.46 8.97
CA SER A 167 -5.18 -4.13 7.54
C SER A 167 -3.76 -4.07 6.96
N THR A 168 -2.74 -3.79 7.78
CA THR A 168 -1.34 -3.78 7.31
C THR A 168 -0.83 -5.19 6.98
N THR A 169 -1.37 -6.24 7.61
CA THR A 169 -1.00 -7.63 7.31
C THR A 169 -1.36 -8.01 5.87
N GLY A 170 -2.48 -7.50 5.36
CA GLY A 170 -2.90 -7.71 3.98
C GLY A 170 -1.99 -7.09 2.92
N MET A 171 -1.14 -6.11 3.31
CA MET A 171 -0.13 -5.56 2.38
C MET A 171 1.10 -6.45 2.27
N LEU A 172 1.38 -7.27 3.28
CA LEU A 172 2.50 -8.22 3.28
C LEU A 172 2.14 -9.52 2.55
N ILE A 173 0.88 -9.95 2.67
CA ILE A 173 0.40 -11.19 2.04
C ILE A 173 -0.02 -10.92 0.59
N PRO A 174 0.55 -11.67 -0.38
CA PRO A 174 0.23 -11.47 -1.78
C PRO A 174 -1.22 -11.87 -2.16
N PRO A 175 -1.72 -11.29 -3.28
CA PRO A 175 -1.11 -10.30 -4.15
C PRO A 175 -1.09 -8.89 -3.52
N SER A 176 0.06 -8.22 -3.53
CA SER A 176 0.25 -6.93 -2.88
C SER A 176 0.84 -5.89 -3.82
N ASN A 177 0.17 -4.73 -3.92
CA ASN A 177 0.65 -3.60 -4.72
C ASN A 177 2.02 -3.09 -4.25
N ILE A 178 2.27 -3.12 -2.93
CA ILE A 178 3.54 -2.67 -2.35
C ILE A 178 4.70 -3.57 -2.79
N LEU A 179 4.50 -4.89 -2.85
CA LEU A 179 5.54 -5.80 -3.30
C LEU A 179 5.86 -5.61 -4.79
N ILE A 180 4.88 -5.23 -5.61
CA ILE A 180 5.09 -4.89 -7.02
C ILE A 180 5.92 -3.60 -7.13
N ILE A 181 5.57 -2.56 -6.37
CA ILE A 181 6.32 -1.29 -6.32
C ILE A 181 7.74 -1.56 -5.83
N TYR A 182 7.90 -2.38 -4.79
CA TYR A 182 9.22 -2.75 -4.26
C TYR A 182 10.08 -3.47 -5.29
N SER A 183 9.51 -4.41 -6.06
CA SER A 183 10.20 -5.08 -7.16
C SER A 183 10.85 -4.08 -8.12
N LEU A 184 10.12 -3.05 -8.50
CA LEU A 184 10.60 -2.02 -9.43
C LEU A 184 11.64 -1.09 -8.77
N ALA A 185 11.39 -0.65 -7.55
CA ALA A 185 12.28 0.24 -6.81
C ALA A 185 13.62 -0.44 -6.47
N SER A 186 13.63 -1.75 -6.25
CA SER A 186 14.83 -2.54 -5.94
C SER A 186 15.63 -2.98 -7.17
N GLY A 187 15.29 -2.49 -8.38
CA GLY A 187 16.02 -2.82 -9.60
C GLY A 187 15.55 -4.09 -10.31
N GLY A 188 14.31 -4.53 -10.09
CA GLY A 188 13.69 -5.63 -10.83
C GLY A 188 13.76 -7.00 -10.15
N VAL A 189 13.74 -7.04 -8.82
CA VAL A 189 13.60 -8.30 -8.08
C VAL A 189 12.30 -8.99 -8.50
N SER A 190 12.35 -10.32 -8.66
CA SER A 190 11.19 -11.11 -9.10
C SER A 190 9.96 -10.89 -8.22
N ILE A 191 8.85 -10.47 -8.83
CA ILE A 191 7.55 -10.29 -8.15
C ILE A 191 7.08 -11.62 -7.54
N ALA A 192 7.26 -12.74 -8.25
CA ALA A 192 6.91 -14.06 -7.75
C ALA A 192 7.73 -14.42 -6.48
N ALA A 193 9.03 -14.13 -6.46
CA ALA A 193 9.87 -14.36 -5.30
C ALA A 193 9.45 -13.48 -4.11
N LEU A 194 9.14 -12.20 -4.35
CA LEU A 194 8.63 -11.30 -3.32
C LEU A 194 7.28 -11.76 -2.76
N PHE A 195 6.42 -12.28 -3.61
CA PHE A 195 5.14 -12.84 -3.19
C PHE A 195 5.33 -14.05 -2.26
N ILE A 196 6.21 -14.99 -2.60
CA ILE A 196 6.52 -16.12 -1.71
C ILE A 196 7.11 -15.61 -0.39
N ALA A 197 8.06 -14.68 -0.45
CA ALA A 197 8.71 -14.12 0.73
C ALA A 197 7.74 -13.36 1.65
N GLY A 198 6.69 -12.74 1.12
CA GLY A 198 5.69 -11.97 1.88
C GLY A 198 4.78 -12.83 2.77
N TYR A 199 4.60 -14.13 2.47
CA TYR A 199 3.72 -14.99 3.27
C TYR A 199 4.20 -15.17 4.71
N VAL A 200 5.48 -15.46 4.89
CA VAL A 200 6.02 -15.74 6.23
C VAL A 200 5.87 -14.54 7.16
N PRO A 201 6.37 -13.33 6.84
CA PRO A 201 6.20 -12.18 7.72
C PRO A 201 4.73 -11.76 7.84
N GLY A 202 3.93 -11.85 6.79
CA GLY A 202 2.50 -11.49 6.85
C GLY A 202 1.72 -12.39 7.80
N LEU A 203 1.89 -13.70 7.71
CA LEU A 203 1.26 -14.66 8.61
C LEU A 203 1.77 -14.53 10.05
N LEU A 204 3.07 -14.29 10.23
CA LEU A 204 3.66 -14.08 11.56
C LEU A 204 3.06 -12.86 12.26
N VAL A 205 2.94 -11.74 11.55
CA VAL A 205 2.31 -10.52 12.09
C VAL A 205 0.83 -10.76 12.38
N ALA A 206 0.08 -11.40 11.48
CA ALA A 206 -1.32 -11.72 11.71
C ALA A 206 -1.51 -12.60 12.95
N PHE A 207 -0.68 -13.64 13.11
CA PHE A 207 -0.72 -14.53 14.26
C PHE A 207 -0.33 -13.82 15.56
N ALA A 208 0.71 -13.00 15.55
CA ALA A 208 1.10 -12.19 16.70
C ALA A 208 -0.03 -11.23 17.13
N LEU A 209 -0.68 -10.56 16.17
CA LEU A 209 -1.84 -9.72 16.45
C LEU A 209 -3.00 -10.52 17.06
N MET A 210 -3.28 -11.73 16.55
CA MET A 210 -4.32 -12.58 17.11
C MET A 210 -4.03 -12.95 18.58
N ILE A 211 -2.77 -13.26 18.91
CA ILE A 211 -2.36 -13.55 20.28
C ILE A 211 -2.57 -12.31 21.18
N VAL A 212 -2.05 -11.16 20.78
CA VAL A 212 -2.17 -9.90 21.53
C VAL A 212 -3.63 -9.53 21.76
N CYS A 213 -4.45 -9.59 20.69
CA CYS A 213 -5.88 -9.28 20.80
C CYS A 213 -6.64 -10.26 21.67
N SER A 214 -6.31 -11.57 21.64
CA SER A 214 -6.91 -12.58 22.51
C SER A 214 -6.56 -12.35 23.99
N ILE A 215 -5.30 -12.03 24.28
CA ILE A 215 -4.85 -11.72 25.65
C ILE A 215 -5.55 -10.46 26.16
N TYR A 216 -5.60 -9.40 25.33
CA TYR A 216 -6.25 -8.14 25.69
C TYR A 216 -7.76 -8.34 25.94
N ALA A 217 -8.44 -9.07 25.05
CA ALA A 217 -9.86 -9.37 25.18
C ALA A 217 -10.17 -10.18 26.44
N LYS A 218 -9.33 -11.17 26.76
CA LYS A 218 -9.47 -11.97 27.98
C LYS A 218 -9.27 -11.14 29.26
N ARG A 219 -8.30 -10.20 29.24
CA ARG A 219 -8.05 -9.30 30.39
C ARG A 219 -9.18 -8.31 30.62
N ASN A 220 -9.84 -7.87 29.57
CA ASN A 220 -10.96 -6.91 29.65
C ASN A 220 -12.33 -7.58 29.66
N ASN A 221 -12.39 -8.92 29.79
CA ASN A 221 -13.64 -9.70 29.86
C ASN A 221 -14.58 -9.41 28.68
N TYR A 222 -14.05 -9.26 27.47
CA TYR A 222 -14.89 -9.05 26.27
C TYR A 222 -15.75 -10.28 25.98
N PRO A 223 -16.97 -10.09 25.49
CA PRO A 223 -17.92 -11.18 25.26
C PRO A 223 -17.37 -12.18 24.27
N VAL A 224 -17.72 -13.43 24.48
CA VAL A 224 -17.42 -14.55 23.57
C VAL A 224 -18.70 -14.84 22.80
N GLY A 225 -18.58 -14.91 21.47
CA GLY A 225 -19.71 -15.19 20.58
C GLY A 225 -20.21 -16.64 20.69
N GLU A 226 -21.35 -16.92 20.10
CA GLU A 226 -21.91 -18.25 20.03
C GLU A 226 -21.10 -19.16 19.09
N ARG A 227 -21.11 -20.46 19.36
CA ARG A 227 -20.48 -21.46 18.52
C ARG A 227 -21.32 -21.69 17.27
N SER A 228 -20.72 -21.52 16.10
CA SER A 228 -21.37 -21.86 14.84
C SER A 228 -21.53 -23.38 14.68
N THR A 229 -22.61 -23.77 14.07
CA THR A 229 -22.84 -25.17 13.69
C THR A 229 -21.97 -25.56 12.48
N LEU A 230 -21.67 -26.85 12.32
CA LEU A 230 -20.92 -27.33 11.15
C LEU A 230 -21.61 -26.93 9.84
N GLY A 231 -22.95 -26.98 9.81
CA GLY A 231 -23.73 -26.55 8.64
C GLY A 231 -23.54 -25.05 8.30
N GLU A 232 -23.43 -24.20 9.32
CA GLU A 232 -23.17 -22.76 9.15
C GLU A 232 -21.75 -22.52 8.63
N ILE A 233 -20.75 -23.21 9.17
CA ILE A 233 -19.37 -23.12 8.71
C ILE A 233 -19.26 -23.53 7.23
N VAL A 234 -19.90 -24.63 6.84
CA VAL A 234 -19.91 -25.08 5.44
C VAL A 234 -20.63 -24.07 4.54
N ARG A 235 -21.79 -23.56 4.97
CA ARG A 235 -22.55 -22.57 4.19
C ARG A 235 -21.78 -21.27 4.00
N THR A 236 -21.19 -20.70 5.04
CA THR A 236 -20.40 -19.47 4.96
C THR A 236 -19.11 -19.70 4.21
N GLY A 237 -18.48 -20.86 4.37
CA GLY A 237 -17.30 -21.28 3.62
C GLY A 237 -17.58 -21.33 2.11
N LEU A 238 -18.65 -22.02 1.69
CA LEU A 238 -19.05 -22.07 0.28
C LEU A 238 -19.34 -20.69 -0.30
N ALA A 239 -19.94 -19.79 0.49
CA ALA A 239 -20.16 -18.40 0.07
C ALA A 239 -18.85 -17.59 -0.07
N ALA A 240 -17.82 -17.93 0.69
CA ALA A 240 -16.50 -17.30 0.62
C ALA A 240 -15.58 -17.92 -0.45
N VAL A 241 -15.83 -19.17 -0.88
CA VAL A 241 -15.01 -19.88 -1.88
C VAL A 241 -14.71 -19.04 -3.12
N PRO A 242 -15.68 -18.35 -3.77
CA PRO A 242 -15.35 -17.58 -4.97
C PRO A 242 -14.35 -16.44 -4.69
N ALA A 243 -14.42 -15.80 -3.51
CA ALA A 243 -13.46 -14.78 -3.14
C ALA A 243 -12.06 -15.37 -2.87
N LEU A 244 -12.00 -16.50 -2.15
CA LEU A 244 -10.74 -17.20 -1.86
C LEU A 244 -10.12 -17.79 -3.14
N PHE A 245 -10.94 -18.24 -4.07
CA PHE A 245 -10.47 -18.77 -5.37
C PHE A 245 -9.72 -17.71 -6.18
N LEU A 246 -10.09 -16.44 -6.06
CA LEU A 246 -9.33 -15.36 -6.72
C LEU A 246 -7.89 -15.29 -6.24
N ILE A 247 -7.65 -15.44 -4.91
CA ILE A 247 -6.29 -15.50 -4.36
C ILE A 247 -5.52 -16.65 -5.01
N PHE A 248 -6.13 -17.83 -5.04
CA PHE A 248 -5.52 -19.01 -5.65
C PHE A 248 -5.24 -18.81 -7.14
N LEU A 249 -6.19 -18.23 -7.89
CA LEU A 249 -6.05 -17.96 -9.32
C LEU A 249 -4.90 -17.02 -9.62
N VAL A 250 -4.82 -15.90 -8.90
CA VAL A 250 -3.77 -14.89 -9.10
C VAL A 250 -2.40 -15.43 -8.69
N ILE A 251 -2.29 -15.94 -7.45
CA ILE A 251 -1.02 -16.42 -6.92
C ILE A 251 -0.56 -17.68 -7.64
N GLY A 252 -1.45 -18.64 -7.81
CA GLY A 252 -1.16 -19.90 -8.53
C GLY A 252 -0.73 -19.65 -9.97
N GLY A 253 -1.38 -18.71 -10.66
CA GLY A 253 -1.02 -18.33 -12.02
C GLY A 253 0.33 -17.65 -12.14
N ILE A 254 0.67 -16.75 -11.20
CA ILE A 254 1.98 -16.06 -11.17
C ILE A 254 3.10 -17.05 -10.79
N LEU A 255 2.92 -17.85 -9.74
CA LEU A 255 3.92 -18.80 -9.27
C LEU A 255 4.12 -19.96 -10.27
N GLY A 256 3.04 -20.36 -10.93
CA GLY A 256 3.08 -21.36 -12.01
C GLY A 256 3.66 -20.84 -13.33
N GLY A 257 4.01 -19.54 -13.41
CA GLY A 257 4.53 -18.92 -14.63
C GLY A 257 3.51 -18.82 -15.77
N ILE A 258 2.22 -18.98 -15.46
CA ILE A 258 1.12 -18.91 -16.46
C ILE A 258 0.79 -17.46 -16.78
N PHE A 259 0.88 -16.58 -15.77
CA PHE A 259 0.56 -15.15 -15.88
C PHE A 259 1.72 -14.29 -15.37
N THR A 260 1.95 -13.17 -16.04
CA THR A 260 2.68 -12.05 -15.48
C THR A 260 1.82 -11.35 -14.40
N ALA A 261 2.43 -10.51 -13.56
CA ALA A 261 1.67 -9.74 -12.56
C ALA A 261 0.61 -8.82 -13.20
N THR A 262 0.90 -8.27 -14.39
CA THR A 262 -0.04 -7.42 -15.13
C THR A 262 -1.24 -8.20 -15.65
N GLU A 263 -1.00 -9.37 -16.25
CA GLU A 263 -2.08 -10.27 -16.72
C GLU A 263 -2.92 -10.79 -15.56
N ALA A 264 -2.28 -11.18 -14.46
CA ALA A 264 -2.98 -11.60 -13.25
C ALA A 264 -3.86 -10.48 -12.67
N GLY A 265 -3.39 -9.22 -12.70
CA GLY A 265 -4.19 -8.06 -12.32
C GLY A 265 -5.40 -7.85 -13.22
N ALA A 266 -5.25 -7.99 -14.55
CA ALA A 266 -6.36 -7.90 -15.49
C ALA A 266 -7.39 -9.01 -15.27
N ILE A 267 -6.94 -10.25 -15.04
CA ILE A 267 -7.80 -11.38 -14.68
C ILE A 267 -8.53 -11.13 -13.36
N ALA A 268 -7.85 -10.55 -12.36
CA ALA A 268 -8.46 -10.19 -11.09
C ALA A 268 -9.60 -9.18 -11.27
N VAL A 269 -9.43 -8.17 -12.15
CA VAL A 269 -10.51 -7.22 -12.48
C VAL A 269 -11.69 -7.91 -13.13
N LEU A 270 -11.46 -8.73 -14.15
CA LEU A 270 -12.53 -9.45 -14.83
C LEU A 270 -13.29 -10.36 -13.89
N TYR A 271 -12.57 -11.10 -13.04
CA TYR A 271 -13.18 -11.99 -12.05
C TYR A 271 -13.95 -11.21 -10.97
N ALA A 272 -13.38 -10.11 -10.44
CA ALA A 272 -14.05 -9.25 -9.48
C ALA A 272 -15.33 -8.62 -10.06
N LEU A 273 -15.30 -8.21 -11.34
CA LEU A 273 -16.46 -7.70 -12.04
C LEU A 273 -17.55 -8.79 -12.20
N LEU A 274 -17.16 -9.98 -12.61
CA LEU A 274 -18.06 -11.13 -12.74
C LEU A 274 -18.75 -11.46 -11.40
N LEU A 275 -17.99 -11.47 -10.32
CA LEU A 275 -18.53 -11.73 -8.98
C LEU A 275 -19.46 -10.59 -8.53
N SER A 276 -19.00 -9.35 -8.61
CA SER A 276 -19.68 -8.19 -8.00
C SER A 276 -20.95 -7.79 -8.75
N VAL A 277 -20.92 -7.82 -10.10
CA VAL A 277 -22.03 -7.41 -10.96
C VAL A 277 -22.88 -8.61 -11.39
N GLY A 278 -22.23 -9.72 -11.79
CA GLY A 278 -22.91 -10.90 -12.36
C GLY A 278 -23.51 -11.83 -11.32
N ILE A 279 -22.67 -12.34 -10.41
CA ILE A 279 -23.05 -13.41 -9.47
C ILE A 279 -23.70 -12.83 -8.23
N TYR A 280 -23.03 -11.91 -7.53
CA TYR A 280 -23.53 -11.34 -6.28
C TYR A 280 -24.53 -10.20 -6.50
N ARG A 281 -24.45 -9.53 -7.66
CA ARG A 281 -25.33 -8.41 -8.05
C ARG A 281 -25.42 -7.29 -7.01
N GLU A 282 -24.34 -7.12 -6.26
CA GLU A 282 -24.23 -6.05 -5.25
C GLU A 282 -23.84 -4.71 -5.89
N VAL A 283 -23.10 -4.74 -7.01
CA VAL A 283 -22.70 -3.58 -7.78
C VAL A 283 -23.62 -3.47 -9.00
N LYS A 284 -24.34 -2.34 -9.10
CA LYS A 284 -25.17 -2.05 -10.27
C LYS A 284 -24.29 -1.49 -11.39
N PRO A 285 -24.63 -1.72 -12.68
CA PRO A 285 -23.92 -1.11 -13.80
C PRO A 285 -23.80 0.42 -13.71
N ALA A 286 -24.81 1.07 -13.12
CA ALA A 286 -24.83 2.51 -12.89
C ALA A 286 -23.76 2.98 -11.89
N ASP A 287 -23.25 2.11 -11.01
CA ASP A 287 -22.21 2.43 -10.03
C ASP A 287 -20.80 2.31 -10.62
N LEU A 288 -20.63 1.60 -11.74
CA LEU A 288 -19.33 1.35 -12.36
C LEU A 288 -18.55 2.63 -12.71
N PRO A 289 -19.15 3.70 -13.27
CA PRO A 289 -18.42 4.93 -13.55
C PRO A 289 -17.81 5.56 -12.29
N LYS A 290 -18.52 5.51 -11.16
CA LYS A 290 -18.02 6.01 -9.87
C LYS A 290 -16.87 5.15 -9.34
N ILE A 291 -16.96 3.83 -9.47
CA ILE A 291 -15.90 2.88 -9.09
C ILE A 291 -14.64 3.10 -9.94
N LEU A 292 -14.81 3.26 -11.25
CA LEU A 292 -13.72 3.54 -12.18
C LEU A 292 -13.03 4.87 -11.86
N LEU A 293 -13.81 5.91 -11.61
CA LEU A 293 -13.27 7.22 -11.22
C LEU A 293 -12.47 7.11 -9.93
N LYS A 294 -13.00 6.43 -8.91
CA LYS A 294 -12.29 6.21 -7.64
C LYS A 294 -11.00 5.42 -7.82
N SER A 295 -11.02 4.42 -8.70
CA SER A 295 -9.83 3.65 -9.05
C SER A 295 -8.79 4.52 -9.77
N ALA A 296 -9.23 5.36 -10.70
CA ALA A 296 -8.35 6.28 -11.42
C ALA A 296 -7.72 7.32 -10.48
N GLU A 297 -8.48 7.91 -9.56
CA GLU A 297 -7.97 8.83 -8.54
C GLU A 297 -6.88 8.16 -7.68
N THR A 298 -7.16 6.96 -7.17
CA THR A 298 -6.21 6.21 -6.32
C THR A 298 -4.95 5.86 -7.11
N THR A 299 -5.11 5.40 -8.34
CA THR A 299 -4.00 5.08 -9.25
C THR A 299 -3.15 6.31 -9.56
N ALA A 300 -3.78 7.46 -9.84
CA ALA A 300 -3.06 8.70 -10.12
C ALA A 300 -2.17 9.14 -8.94
N VAL A 301 -2.68 9.04 -7.70
CA VAL A 301 -1.91 9.36 -6.50
C VAL A 301 -0.69 8.44 -6.36
N VAL A 302 -0.87 7.13 -6.57
CA VAL A 302 0.23 6.15 -6.49
C VAL A 302 1.25 6.37 -7.61
N MET A 303 0.80 6.60 -8.83
CA MET A 303 1.69 6.86 -9.97
C MET A 303 2.48 8.16 -9.79
N LEU A 304 1.85 9.22 -9.28
CA LEU A 304 2.54 10.47 -8.96
C LEU A 304 3.60 10.26 -7.86
N LEU A 305 3.29 9.44 -6.86
CA LEU A 305 4.24 9.09 -5.80
C LEU A 305 5.47 8.38 -6.38
N ILE A 306 5.27 7.39 -7.24
CA ILE A 306 6.36 6.64 -7.91
C ILE A 306 7.18 7.57 -8.79
N ALA A 307 6.54 8.41 -9.59
CA ALA A 307 7.21 9.39 -10.44
C ALA A 307 8.11 10.33 -9.64
N ALA A 308 7.56 10.95 -8.58
CA ALA A 308 8.31 11.85 -7.71
C ALA A 308 9.47 11.13 -7.00
N SER A 309 9.23 9.91 -6.51
CA SER A 309 10.26 9.08 -5.87
C SER A 309 11.39 8.70 -6.82
N SER A 310 11.09 8.44 -8.10
CA SER A 310 12.11 8.17 -9.11
C SER A 310 13.04 9.37 -9.33
N ALA A 311 12.48 10.58 -9.38
CA ALA A 311 13.28 11.81 -9.46
C ALA A 311 14.10 12.03 -8.18
N MET A 312 13.53 11.76 -7.00
CA MET A 312 14.23 11.86 -5.71
C MET A 312 15.40 10.87 -5.63
N SER A 313 15.19 9.63 -6.04
CA SER A 313 16.24 8.61 -6.08
C SER A 313 17.42 9.04 -6.95
N TRP A 314 17.14 9.70 -8.08
CA TRP A 314 18.18 10.21 -8.95
C TRP A 314 19.02 11.31 -8.29
N ILE A 315 18.39 12.33 -7.66
CA ILE A 315 19.15 13.40 -7.02
C ILE A 315 19.93 12.89 -5.81
N MET A 316 19.37 11.98 -5.03
CA MET A 316 20.07 11.35 -3.91
C MET A 316 21.32 10.59 -4.39
N SER A 317 21.23 9.85 -5.51
CA SER A 317 22.37 9.17 -6.11
C SER A 317 23.40 10.16 -6.71
N TYR A 318 22.93 11.24 -7.32
CA TYR A 318 23.79 12.28 -7.88
C TYR A 318 24.59 13.02 -6.81
N THR A 319 24.00 13.23 -5.64
CA THR A 319 24.63 13.89 -4.49
C THR A 319 25.32 12.93 -3.52
N ASN A 320 25.40 11.64 -3.82
CA ASN A 320 26.01 10.56 -3.02
C ASN A 320 25.41 10.40 -1.60
N ILE A 321 24.21 10.92 -1.33
CA ILE A 321 23.54 10.84 -0.02
C ILE A 321 23.50 9.41 0.56
N PRO A 322 23.14 8.34 -0.22
CA PRO A 322 23.12 6.99 0.33
C PRO A 322 24.48 6.48 0.80
N GLN A 323 25.56 6.84 0.08
CA GLN A 323 26.94 6.43 0.39
C GLN A 323 27.40 7.09 1.69
N ASP A 324 27.15 8.38 1.85
CA ASP A 324 27.54 9.15 3.00
C ASP A 324 26.78 8.71 4.26
N LEU A 325 25.46 8.44 4.10
CA LEU A 325 24.65 7.88 5.18
C LEU A 325 25.16 6.51 5.62
N SER A 326 25.55 5.65 4.65
CA SER A 326 26.14 4.34 4.95
C SER A 326 27.46 4.48 5.70
N ALA A 327 28.34 5.40 5.28
CA ALA A 327 29.61 5.68 5.97
C ALA A 327 29.37 6.20 7.40
N LEU A 328 28.40 7.07 7.59
CA LEU A 328 28.01 7.56 8.92
C LEU A 328 27.50 6.42 9.81
N MET A 329 26.62 5.56 9.30
CA MET A 329 26.09 4.41 10.07
C MET A 329 27.22 3.43 10.46
N LEU A 330 28.16 3.16 9.56
CA LEU A 330 29.32 2.31 9.87
C LEU A 330 30.21 2.94 10.94
N SER A 331 30.45 4.26 10.91
CA SER A 331 31.22 4.97 11.93
C SER A 331 30.56 4.99 13.32
N LEU A 332 29.27 4.73 13.42
CA LEU A 332 28.54 4.63 14.69
C LEU A 332 28.52 3.17 15.22
N SER A 333 28.91 2.22 14.40
CA SER A 333 28.89 0.78 14.73
C SER A 333 30.25 0.28 15.26
N ASP A 334 31.32 1.08 15.13
CA ASP A 334 32.65 0.87 15.72
C ASP A 334 32.74 1.54 17.10
#